data_775c2b45c427e8592566852524d32c05
#
_entry.id   775c2b45c427e8592566852524d32c05
#
_cell.length_a   1.000
_cell.length_b   1.000
_cell.length_c   1.000
_cell.angle_alpha   90.00
_cell.angle_beta   90.00
_cell.angle_gamma   90.00
#
_symmetry.space_group_name_H-M   'P 1'
#
loop_
_entity.id
_entity.type
_entity.pdbx_description
1 polymer ?
#
loop_
_entity_poly.entity_id
_entity_poly.type
_entity_poly.pdbx_seq_one_letter_code
_entity_poly.pdbx_strand_id
1 'polypeptide(L)'
;MLFRSEYLDKTFPDEKWIAEDSFCAESGYGGKIDLYSKSGIFVDFKTKDNLDGKEGSKLVFNEHGMQLSAYAEGCGFDDPERVSIFVDRKDTGLIVPHKWDKDTHPKHLQMFNSLLTYWKLFKNYDPSENTVIDERRK
;
A
#
# COMPACT_ATOMS: atom_id res chain seq x y z
N MET A 1 4.52 15.20 19.22
CA MET A 1 4.25 15.03 17.78
C MET A 1 5.25 14.03 17.22
N LEU A 2 4.76 12.97 16.57
CA LEU A 2 5.62 11.99 15.93
C LEU A 2 5.75 12.31 14.44
N PHE A 3 6.99 12.36 13.96
CA PHE A 3 7.25 12.39 12.53
C PHE A 3 7.07 10.99 11.95
N ARG A 4 6.92 10.89 10.61
CA ARG A 4 6.75 9.62 9.90
C ARG A 4 7.85 8.62 10.24
N SER A 5 9.10 9.07 10.23
CA SER A 5 10.25 8.23 10.53
C SER A 5 10.23 7.73 11.97
N GLU A 6 9.85 8.58 12.93
CA GLU A 6 9.76 8.18 14.33
C GLU A 6 8.71 7.09 14.54
N TYR A 7 7.54 7.22 13.90
CA TYR A 7 6.50 6.22 13.98
C TYR A 7 6.97 4.87 13.43
N LEU A 8 7.60 4.89 12.25
CA LEU A 8 8.06 3.68 11.60
C LEU A 8 9.19 3.01 12.38
N ASP A 9 10.12 3.80 12.91
CA ASP A 9 11.25 3.26 13.68
C ASP A 9 10.79 2.62 15.00
N LYS A 10 9.77 3.18 15.63
CA LYS A 10 9.21 2.63 16.88
C LYS A 10 8.35 1.40 16.63
N THR A 11 7.54 1.43 15.57
CA THR A 11 6.58 0.36 15.29
C THR A 11 7.27 -0.83 14.62
N PHE A 12 8.22 -0.56 13.75
CA PHE A 12 8.95 -1.58 12.98
C PHE A 12 10.45 -1.33 13.07
N PRO A 13 11.09 -1.65 14.21
CA PRO A 13 12.52 -1.42 14.37
C PRO A 13 13.35 -2.35 13.47
N ASP A 14 14.52 -1.86 13.10
CA ASP A 14 15.54 -2.61 12.34
C ASP A 14 15.12 -3.03 10.94
N GLU A 15 14.13 -2.33 10.35
CA GLU A 15 13.70 -2.62 8.99
C GLU A 15 14.57 -1.91 7.96
N LYS A 16 14.76 -2.57 6.82
CA LYS A 16 15.42 -1.97 5.66
C LYS A 16 14.35 -1.48 4.70
N TRP A 17 14.22 -0.16 4.60
CA TRP A 17 13.19 0.48 3.80
C TRP A 17 13.64 0.77 2.38
N ILE A 18 12.73 0.60 1.45
CA ILE A 18 12.91 0.95 0.03
C ILE A 18 11.82 1.97 -0.31
N ALA A 19 12.26 3.13 -0.77
CA ALA A 19 11.35 4.23 -1.09
C ALA A 19 11.12 4.35 -2.60
N GLU A 20 9.91 4.77 -2.97
CA GLU A 20 9.54 5.15 -4.33
C GLU A 20 9.92 4.14 -5.40
N ASP A 21 9.57 2.89 -5.17
CA ASP A 21 9.91 1.79 -6.06
C ASP A 21 8.72 1.40 -6.94
N SER A 22 8.96 1.24 -8.23
CA SER A 22 7.94 0.81 -9.18
C SER A 22 7.96 -0.70 -9.36
N PHE A 23 6.81 -1.27 -9.71
CA PHE A 23 6.69 -2.70 -9.96
C PHE A 23 5.73 -2.97 -11.10
N CYS A 24 5.85 -4.18 -11.67
CA CYS A 24 4.91 -4.74 -12.63
C CYS A 24 4.46 -6.10 -12.14
N ALA A 25 3.16 -6.33 -12.12
CA ALA A 25 2.60 -7.61 -11.73
C ALA A 25 2.28 -8.46 -12.96
N GLU A 26 2.47 -9.77 -12.84
CA GLU A 26 2.19 -10.72 -13.94
C GLU A 26 0.73 -10.66 -14.40
N SER A 27 -0.18 -10.36 -13.49
CA SER A 27 -1.61 -10.28 -13.79
C SER A 27 -1.99 -9.03 -14.59
N GLY A 28 -1.04 -8.14 -14.87
CA GLY A 28 -1.26 -7.02 -15.79
C GLY A 28 -1.61 -5.71 -15.12
N TYR A 29 -0.99 -5.40 -14.00
CA TYR A 29 -1.07 -4.07 -13.39
C TYR A 29 0.30 -3.67 -12.86
N GLY A 30 0.46 -2.39 -12.55
CA GLY A 30 1.69 -1.88 -11.99
C GLY A 30 1.41 -0.73 -11.06
N GLY A 31 2.44 -0.24 -10.41
CA GLY A 31 2.32 0.89 -9.52
C GLY A 31 3.66 1.37 -9.01
N LYS A 32 3.60 2.46 -8.25
CA LYS A 32 4.76 3.00 -7.55
C LYS A 32 4.45 2.97 -6.06
N ILE A 33 5.27 2.26 -5.32
CA ILE A 33 5.12 2.10 -3.87
C ILE A 33 5.84 3.24 -3.18
N ASP A 34 5.16 3.92 -2.26
CA ASP A 34 5.79 5.02 -1.51
C ASP A 34 6.94 4.50 -0.67
N LEU A 35 6.70 3.42 0.08
CA LEU A 35 7.68 2.86 0.98
C LEU A 35 7.33 1.41 1.28
N TYR A 36 8.31 0.52 1.26
CA TYR A 36 8.13 -0.84 1.76
C TYR A 36 9.44 -1.37 2.33
N SER A 37 9.34 -2.40 3.16
CA SER A 37 10.51 -3.03 3.73
C SER A 37 10.77 -4.39 3.06
N LYS A 38 12.00 -4.86 3.15
CA LYS A 38 12.37 -6.17 2.62
C LYS A 38 11.68 -7.32 3.33
N SER A 39 11.17 -7.10 4.54
CA SER A 39 10.42 -8.12 5.28
C SER A 39 8.92 -8.16 4.93
N GLY A 40 8.43 -7.21 4.14
CA GLY A 40 7.04 -7.21 3.67
C GLY A 40 6.11 -6.24 4.37
N ILE A 41 6.61 -5.10 4.80
CA ILE A 41 5.78 -4.00 5.33
C ILE A 41 5.57 -2.99 4.23
N PHE A 42 4.31 -2.69 3.91
CA PHE A 42 3.95 -1.75 2.83
C PHE A 42 3.27 -0.53 3.42
N VAL A 43 3.80 0.64 3.10
CA VAL A 43 3.34 1.91 3.65
C VAL A 43 2.94 2.85 2.51
N ASP A 44 1.79 3.49 2.65
CA ASP A 44 1.31 4.51 1.73
C ASP A 44 1.04 5.78 2.49
N PHE A 45 1.44 6.92 1.93
CA PHE A 45 1.24 8.23 2.54
C PHE A 45 0.11 8.97 1.83
N LYS A 46 -0.82 9.51 2.63
CA LYS A 46 -1.95 10.30 2.13
C LYS A 46 -1.96 11.64 2.84
N THR A 47 -2.19 12.71 2.11
CA THR A 47 -2.34 14.04 2.72
C THR A 47 -3.81 14.32 2.97
N LYS A 48 -4.11 14.92 4.11
CA LYS A 48 -5.45 15.37 4.48
C LYS A 48 -5.37 16.63 5.32
N ASP A 49 -6.49 17.36 5.38
CA ASP A 49 -6.61 18.53 6.24
C ASP A 49 -7.23 18.13 7.57
N ASN A 50 -6.91 18.91 8.61
CA ASN A 50 -7.58 18.83 9.91
C ASN A 50 -7.51 17.44 10.57
N LEU A 51 -6.30 16.89 10.68
CA LEU A 51 -6.11 15.56 11.27
C LEU A 51 -6.09 15.57 12.80
N ASP A 52 -5.97 16.72 13.42
CA ASP A 52 -5.86 16.81 14.89
C ASP A 52 -7.06 16.13 15.56
N GLY A 53 -6.79 15.23 16.50
CA GLY A 53 -7.80 14.49 17.24
C GLY A 53 -8.51 13.39 16.47
N LYS A 54 -8.10 13.10 15.23
CA LYS A 54 -8.74 12.07 14.42
C LYS A 54 -8.08 10.72 14.59
N GLU A 55 -8.90 9.66 14.51
CA GLU A 55 -8.43 8.28 14.56
C GLU A 55 -8.22 7.74 13.14
N GLY A 56 -7.15 6.96 12.94
CA GLY A 56 -6.84 6.39 11.64
C GLY A 56 -7.96 5.54 11.07
N SER A 57 -8.63 4.74 11.92
CA SER A 57 -9.74 3.88 11.48
C SER A 57 -10.93 4.66 10.91
N LYS A 58 -11.05 5.94 11.23
CA LYS A 58 -12.12 6.81 10.72
C LYS A 58 -11.74 7.52 9.43
N LEU A 59 -10.47 7.46 9.04
CA LEU A 59 -9.94 8.15 7.87
C LEU A 59 -9.79 7.24 6.66
N VAL A 60 -9.63 5.93 6.88
CA VAL A 60 -9.35 4.98 5.80
C VAL A 60 -10.61 4.52 5.08
N PHE A 61 -10.46 4.26 3.79
CA PHE A 61 -11.46 3.58 2.97
C PHE A 61 -10.89 2.24 2.51
N ASN A 62 -11.77 1.33 2.10
CA ASN A 62 -11.34 0.00 1.62
C ASN A 62 -10.33 0.10 0.49
N GLU A 63 -10.46 1.11 -0.38
CA GLU A 63 -9.54 1.32 -1.49
C GLU A 63 -8.09 1.50 -1.04
N HIS A 64 -7.88 2.12 0.12
CA HIS A 64 -6.53 2.29 0.68
C HIS A 64 -5.90 0.94 1.02
N GLY A 65 -6.65 0.06 1.66
CA GLY A 65 -6.18 -1.28 1.99
C GLY A 65 -6.00 -2.15 0.76
N MET A 66 -6.90 -2.02 -0.22
CA MET A 66 -6.82 -2.72 -1.49
C MET A 66 -5.54 -2.35 -2.26
N GLN A 67 -5.20 -1.07 -2.28
CA GLN A 67 -4.01 -0.58 -2.95
C GLN A 67 -2.75 -1.21 -2.37
N LEU A 68 -2.64 -1.24 -1.04
CA LEU A 68 -1.49 -1.84 -0.37
C LEU A 68 -1.43 -3.35 -0.59
N SER A 69 -2.58 -4.02 -0.60
CA SER A 69 -2.65 -5.46 -0.91
C SER A 69 -2.18 -5.75 -2.34
N ALA A 70 -2.61 -4.91 -3.29
CA ALA A 70 -2.19 -5.05 -4.69
C ALA A 70 -0.68 -4.85 -4.84
N TYR A 71 -0.11 -3.89 -4.13
CA TYR A 71 1.33 -3.64 -4.15
C TYR A 71 2.10 -4.86 -3.61
N ALA A 72 1.65 -5.39 -2.48
CA ALA A 72 2.30 -6.55 -1.86
C ALA A 72 2.26 -7.77 -2.78
N GLU A 73 1.12 -8.06 -3.38
CA GLU A 73 0.96 -9.16 -4.32
C GLU A 73 1.85 -8.97 -5.55
N GLY A 74 1.89 -7.76 -6.08
CA GLY A 74 2.73 -7.43 -7.24
C GLY A 74 4.21 -7.66 -6.98
N CYS A 75 4.64 -7.48 -5.73
CA CYS A 75 6.03 -7.69 -5.31
C CYS A 75 6.30 -9.11 -4.78
N GLY A 76 5.29 -9.97 -4.72
CA GLY A 76 5.47 -11.37 -4.31
C GLY A 76 5.40 -11.63 -2.81
N PHE A 77 4.74 -10.76 -2.04
CA PHE A 77 4.55 -10.94 -0.60
C PHE A 77 3.13 -11.43 -0.31
N ASP A 78 3.02 -12.60 0.33
CA ASP A 78 1.74 -13.25 0.60
C ASP A 78 1.09 -12.83 1.91
N ASP A 79 1.89 -12.39 2.88
CA ASP A 79 1.41 -12.03 4.20
C ASP A 79 2.00 -10.70 4.66
N PRO A 80 1.63 -9.60 3.97
CA PRO A 80 2.21 -8.30 4.28
C PRO A 80 1.62 -7.65 5.52
N GLU A 81 2.43 -6.79 6.16
CA GLU A 81 1.91 -5.75 7.02
C GLU A 81 1.56 -4.55 6.12
N ARG A 82 0.43 -3.90 6.40
CA ARG A 82 -0.03 -2.77 5.58
C ARG A 82 -0.35 -1.59 6.47
N VAL A 83 0.19 -0.43 6.15
CA VAL A 83 0.01 0.77 6.94
C VAL A 83 -0.33 1.94 6.04
N SER A 84 -1.42 2.63 6.34
CA SER A 84 -1.76 3.91 5.71
C SER A 84 -1.40 5.02 6.68
N ILE A 85 -0.59 5.98 6.26
CA ILE A 85 -0.19 7.10 7.10
C ILE A 85 -0.75 8.38 6.50
N PHE A 86 -1.64 9.03 7.25
CA PHE A 86 -2.17 10.33 6.87
C PHE A 86 -1.27 11.42 7.42
N VAL A 87 -0.91 12.36 6.57
CA VAL A 87 -0.06 13.49 6.91
C VAL A 87 -0.91 14.75 6.80
N ASP A 88 -0.91 15.57 7.83
CA ASP A 88 -1.67 16.82 7.81
C ASP A 88 -1.04 17.77 6.80
N ARG A 89 -1.88 18.34 5.93
CA ARG A 89 -1.40 19.19 4.85
C ARG A 89 -0.80 20.50 5.35
N LYS A 90 -1.29 21.01 6.45
CA LYS A 90 -0.84 22.29 7.04
C LYS A 90 0.24 22.10 8.09
N ASP A 91 0.16 21.00 8.85
CA ASP A 91 1.14 20.63 9.86
C ASP A 91 1.75 19.29 9.51
N THR A 92 2.78 19.30 8.67
CA THR A 92 3.40 18.09 8.12
C THR A 92 4.07 17.22 9.20
N GLY A 93 4.24 17.73 10.41
CA GLY A 93 4.70 16.92 11.51
C GLY A 93 3.61 16.10 12.16
N LEU A 94 2.35 16.44 11.92
CA LEU A 94 1.21 15.71 12.49
C LEU A 94 0.83 14.56 11.55
N ILE A 95 0.91 13.34 12.07
CA ILE A 95 0.53 12.16 11.32
C ILE A 95 -0.53 11.35 12.07
N VAL A 96 -1.35 10.64 11.31
CA VAL A 96 -2.32 9.68 11.85
C VAL A 96 -2.13 8.37 11.10
N PRO A 97 -1.52 7.35 11.73
CA PRO A 97 -1.31 6.06 11.09
C PRO A 97 -2.53 5.16 11.27
N HIS A 98 -2.72 4.27 10.30
CA HIS A 98 -3.67 3.16 10.42
C HIS A 98 -2.98 1.88 9.96
N LYS A 99 -2.80 0.96 10.89
CA LYS A 99 -2.25 -0.36 10.60
C LYS A 99 -3.41 -1.29 10.30
N TRP A 100 -3.44 -1.81 9.07
CA TRP A 100 -4.51 -2.70 8.63
C TRP A 100 -4.38 -4.06 9.31
N ASP A 101 -5.52 -4.65 9.66
CA ASP A 101 -5.58 -6.01 10.17
C ASP A 101 -5.14 -6.97 9.07
N LYS A 102 -4.20 -7.86 9.37
CA LYS A 102 -3.70 -8.83 8.41
C LYS A 102 -4.80 -9.72 7.83
N ASP A 103 -5.84 -10.01 8.62
CA ASP A 103 -6.95 -10.84 8.18
C ASP A 103 -7.73 -10.22 7.02
N THR A 104 -7.61 -8.91 6.81
CA THR A 104 -8.29 -8.23 5.71
C THR A 104 -7.53 -8.31 4.39
N HIS A 105 -6.28 -8.75 4.40
CA HIS A 105 -5.47 -8.79 3.18
C HIS A 105 -6.08 -9.68 2.07
N PRO A 106 -6.47 -10.93 2.34
CA PRO A 106 -7.05 -11.77 1.29
C PRO A 106 -8.32 -11.17 0.69
N LYS A 107 -9.17 -10.58 1.53
CA LYS A 107 -10.41 -9.94 1.07
C LYS A 107 -10.11 -8.71 0.21
N HIS A 108 -9.19 -7.85 0.65
CA HIS A 108 -8.81 -6.67 -0.12
C HIS A 108 -8.18 -7.04 -1.45
N LEU A 109 -7.36 -8.09 -1.47
CA LEU A 109 -6.77 -8.58 -2.70
C LEU A 109 -7.83 -9.11 -3.66
N GLN A 110 -8.80 -9.86 -3.15
CA GLN A 110 -9.91 -10.37 -3.94
C GLN A 110 -10.74 -9.22 -4.54
N MET A 111 -11.01 -8.19 -3.74
CA MET A 111 -11.71 -6.99 -4.21
C MET A 111 -10.92 -6.30 -5.32
N PHE A 112 -9.62 -6.14 -5.15
CA PHE A 112 -8.76 -5.54 -6.16
C PHE A 112 -8.79 -6.35 -7.46
N ASN A 113 -8.65 -7.67 -7.37
CA ASN A 113 -8.64 -8.54 -8.55
C ASN A 113 -9.98 -8.49 -9.30
N SER A 114 -11.09 -8.30 -8.58
CA SER A 114 -12.39 -8.12 -9.21
C SER A 114 -12.46 -6.82 -10.01
N LEU A 115 -11.90 -5.74 -9.47
CA LEU A 115 -11.81 -4.47 -10.19
C LEU A 115 -10.89 -4.56 -11.40
N LEU A 116 -9.78 -5.27 -11.27
CA LEU A 116 -8.86 -5.48 -12.39
C LEU A 116 -9.53 -6.24 -13.53
N THR A 117 -10.29 -7.29 -13.20
CA THR A 117 -11.05 -8.05 -14.19
C THR A 117 -12.07 -7.15 -14.88
N TYR A 118 -12.80 -6.35 -14.10
CA TYR A 118 -13.77 -5.39 -14.65
C TYR A 118 -13.07 -4.43 -15.62
N TRP A 119 -11.94 -3.87 -15.22
CA TRP A 119 -11.20 -2.92 -16.04
C TRP A 119 -10.74 -3.53 -17.36
N LYS A 120 -10.19 -4.75 -17.32
CA LYS A 120 -9.74 -5.46 -18.51
C LYS A 120 -10.87 -5.69 -19.50
N LEU A 121 -12.03 -6.10 -19.00
CA LEU A 121 -13.23 -6.33 -19.83
C LEU A 121 -13.76 -5.02 -20.41
N PHE A 122 -13.84 -3.98 -19.58
CA PHE A 122 -14.33 -2.68 -19.99
C PHE A 122 -13.46 -2.07 -21.10
N LYS A 123 -12.15 -2.15 -20.94
CA LYS A 123 -11.17 -1.63 -21.91
C LYS A 123 -10.91 -2.56 -23.09
N ASN A 124 -11.40 -3.78 -23.03
CA ASN A 124 -11.10 -4.82 -24.01
C ASN A 124 -9.59 -4.95 -24.24
N TYR A 125 -8.83 -4.99 -23.14
CA TYR A 125 -7.38 -4.96 -23.16
C TYR A 125 -6.83 -5.68 -21.93
N ASP A 126 -5.86 -6.56 -22.15
CA ASP A 126 -5.17 -7.27 -21.07
C ASP A 126 -3.68 -6.98 -21.10
N PRO A 127 -3.18 -6.12 -20.20
CA PRO A 127 -1.75 -5.80 -20.16
C PRO A 127 -0.85 -6.99 -19.81
N SER A 128 -1.40 -8.08 -19.24
CA SER A 128 -0.59 -9.23 -18.84
C SER A 128 0.11 -9.89 -20.01
N GLU A 129 -0.40 -9.73 -21.23
CA GLU A 129 0.21 -10.27 -22.44
C GLU A 129 1.57 -9.62 -22.74
N ASN A 130 1.80 -8.41 -22.22
CA ASN A 130 3.02 -7.64 -22.44
C ASN A 130 3.79 -7.34 -21.16
N THR A 131 3.41 -7.99 -20.04
CA THR A 131 4.00 -7.71 -18.74
C THR A 131 5.34 -8.41 -18.58
N VAL A 132 6.35 -7.66 -18.16
CA VAL A 132 7.67 -8.20 -17.80
C VAL A 132 7.59 -8.72 -16.36
N ILE A 133 8.17 -9.90 -16.12
CA ILE A 133 8.19 -10.50 -14.78
C ILE A 133 9.01 -9.62 -13.85
N ASP A 134 8.43 -9.26 -12.70
CA ASP A 134 9.11 -8.46 -11.70
C ASP A 134 10.16 -9.32 -10.98
N GLU A 135 11.40 -8.82 -10.95
CA GLU A 135 12.53 -9.53 -10.35
C GLU A 135 12.31 -9.86 -8.86
N ARG A 136 11.50 -9.08 -8.17
CA ARG A 136 11.21 -9.29 -6.75
C ARG A 136 10.43 -10.58 -6.48
N ARG A 137 9.75 -11.11 -7.50
CA ARG A 137 8.96 -12.33 -7.35
C ARG A 137 9.78 -13.62 -7.50
N LYS A 138 11.06 -13.52 -7.80
CA LYS A 138 11.96 -14.67 -7.97
C LYS A 138 12.39 -15.29 -6.65
#